data_2c74de2848a837c8e7ce84b0d9c23df3
#
_entry.id   2c74de2848a837c8e7ce84b0d9c23df3
#
_cell.length_a   1.000
_cell.length_b   1.000
_cell.length_c   1.000
_cell.angle_alpha   90.00
_cell.angle_beta   90.00
_cell.angle_gamma   90.00
#
_symmetry.space_group_name_H-M   'P 1'
#
loop_
_entity.id
_entity.type
_entity.pdbx_description
1 polymer ?
#
loop_
_entity_poly.entity_id
_entity_poly.type
_entity_poly.pdbx_seq_one_letter_code
_entity_poly.pdbx_strand_id
1 'polypeptide(L)'
;MLIDAMRIVARETGFTVIDHALGFTAIRENDGGRLLFCLSTGEWSIYNGQTAKVIASGYGLASFLTAARRYFDLPAETAEAVQREYAA
;
A
#
# COMPACT_ATOMS: atom_id res chain seq x y z
N MET A 1 -3.12 -8.18 -11.87
CA MET A 1 -3.56 -8.73 -10.57
C MET A 1 -3.61 -7.64 -9.53
N LEU A 2 -4.43 -7.83 -8.53
CA LEU A 2 -4.59 -6.86 -7.43
C LEU A 2 -3.28 -6.45 -6.78
N ILE A 3 -2.40 -7.42 -6.53
CA ILE A 3 -1.09 -7.16 -5.89
C ILE A 3 -0.23 -6.23 -6.74
N ASP A 4 -0.36 -6.27 -8.04
CA ASP A 4 0.40 -5.40 -8.94
C ASP A 4 -0.04 -3.94 -8.80
N ALA A 5 -1.34 -3.71 -8.66
CA ALA A 5 -1.88 -2.37 -8.42
C ALA A 5 -1.36 -1.80 -7.10
N MET A 6 -1.36 -2.61 -6.04
CA MET A 6 -0.83 -2.20 -4.74
C MET A 6 0.67 -1.88 -4.81
N ARG A 7 1.43 -2.66 -5.58
CA ARG A 7 2.87 -2.44 -5.76
C ARG A 7 3.14 -1.11 -6.47
N ILE A 8 2.38 -0.80 -7.50
CA ILE A 8 2.50 0.47 -8.22
C ILE A 8 2.24 1.65 -7.28
N VAL A 9 1.16 1.58 -6.52
CA VAL A 9 0.81 2.63 -5.56
C VAL A 9 1.91 2.81 -4.51
N ALA A 10 2.46 1.72 -3.99
CA ALA A 10 3.54 1.79 -3.02
C ALA A 10 4.76 2.51 -3.59
N ARG A 11 5.17 2.16 -4.81
CA ARG A 11 6.31 2.82 -5.47
C ARG A 11 6.05 4.29 -5.73
N GLU A 12 4.87 4.64 -6.20
CA GLU A 12 4.52 6.04 -6.48
C GLU A 12 4.42 6.91 -5.23
N THR A 13 4.19 6.30 -4.09
CA THR A 13 4.13 7.03 -2.81
C THR A 13 5.45 6.98 -2.03
N GLY A 14 6.53 6.57 -2.69
CA GLY A 14 7.89 6.67 -2.13
C GLY A 14 8.37 5.46 -1.35
N PHE A 15 7.68 4.33 -1.44
CA PHE A 15 8.14 3.10 -0.80
C PHE A 15 9.16 2.36 -1.65
N THR A 16 10.10 1.72 -0.97
CA THR A 16 10.98 0.72 -1.58
C THR A 16 10.30 -0.63 -1.41
N VAL A 17 10.03 -1.31 -2.52
CA VAL A 17 9.27 -2.57 -2.53
C VAL A 17 10.22 -3.76 -2.56
N ILE A 18 9.96 -4.72 -1.69
CA ILE A 18 10.72 -5.97 -1.60
C ILE A 18 9.74 -7.13 -1.82
N ASP A 19 9.85 -7.79 -2.96
CA ASP A 19 8.97 -8.92 -3.29
C ASP A 19 9.38 -10.18 -2.54
N HIS A 20 8.38 -10.99 -2.19
CA HIS A 20 8.59 -12.31 -1.60
C HIS A 20 7.46 -13.26 -2.03
N ALA A 21 7.53 -14.52 -1.58
CA ALA A 21 6.61 -15.56 -2.05
C ALA A 21 5.13 -15.26 -1.78
N LEU A 22 4.81 -14.55 -0.69
CA LEU A 22 3.43 -14.28 -0.29
C LEU A 22 2.88 -12.96 -0.79
N GLY A 23 3.72 -12.10 -1.35
CA GLY A 23 3.34 -10.76 -1.80
C GLY A 23 4.52 -9.82 -1.80
N PHE A 24 4.42 -8.69 -1.10
CA PHE A 24 5.55 -7.78 -0.94
C PHE A 24 5.51 -7.05 0.41
N THR A 25 6.70 -6.63 0.83
CA THR A 25 6.88 -5.70 1.94
C THR A 25 7.42 -4.40 1.36
N ALA A 26 6.98 -3.27 1.85
CA ALA A 26 7.47 -1.99 1.38
C ALA A 26 7.85 -1.11 2.57
N ILE A 27 8.90 -0.31 2.39
CA ILE A 27 9.46 0.53 3.44
C ILE A 27 9.55 1.95 2.92
N ARG A 28 9.08 2.91 3.71
CA ARG A 28 9.24 4.34 3.46
C ARG A 28 9.83 4.97 4.72
N GLU A 29 11.00 5.59 4.59
CA GLU A 29 11.74 6.09 5.75
C GLU A 29 11.36 7.50 6.19
N ASN A 30 10.82 8.32 5.30
CA ASN A 30 10.39 9.66 5.66
C ASN A 30 9.15 9.60 6.59
N ASP A 31 8.86 10.71 7.26
CA ASP A 31 7.72 10.85 8.20
C ASP A 31 7.77 9.85 9.36
N GLY A 32 8.97 9.56 9.86
CA GLY A 32 9.14 8.63 10.98
C GLY A 32 9.08 7.16 10.60
N GLY A 33 8.94 6.88 9.31
CA GLY A 33 8.92 5.52 8.79
C GLY A 33 7.53 4.92 8.69
N ARG A 34 7.35 4.11 7.66
CA ARG A 34 6.14 3.32 7.44
C ARG A 34 6.55 1.97 6.89
N LEU A 35 5.92 0.93 7.35
CA LEU A 35 6.03 -0.41 6.79
C LEU A 35 4.68 -0.79 6.19
N LEU A 36 4.72 -1.39 5.02
CA LEU A 36 3.53 -1.84 4.32
C LEU A 36 3.71 -3.31 3.98
N PHE A 37 2.73 -4.12 4.33
CA PHE A 37 2.69 -5.54 3.93
C PHE A 37 1.46 -5.76 3.08
N CYS A 38 1.67 -6.31 1.88
CA CYS A 38 0.58 -6.64 0.97
C CYS A 38 0.72 -8.10 0.57
N LEU A 39 -0.35 -8.86 0.72
CA LEU A 39 -0.38 -10.26 0.36
C LEU A 39 -1.09 -10.46 -0.97
N SER A 40 -0.71 -11.49 -1.69
CA SER A 40 -1.33 -11.85 -2.98
C SER A 40 -2.82 -12.14 -2.84
N THR A 41 -3.29 -12.48 -1.64
CA THR A 41 -4.71 -12.67 -1.34
C THR A 41 -5.51 -11.37 -1.33
N GLY A 42 -4.84 -10.22 -1.26
CA GLY A 42 -5.48 -8.90 -1.18
C GLY A 42 -5.43 -8.27 0.22
N GLU A 43 -4.97 -9.00 1.21
CA GLU A 43 -4.79 -8.46 2.57
C GLU A 43 -3.64 -7.47 2.58
N TRP A 44 -3.80 -6.38 3.34
CA TRP A 44 -2.76 -5.38 3.51
C TRP A 44 -2.75 -4.86 4.95
N SER A 45 -1.57 -4.43 5.39
CA SER A 45 -1.37 -3.86 6.73
C SER A 45 -0.33 -2.76 6.67
N ILE A 46 -0.58 -1.68 7.38
CA ILE A 46 0.32 -0.54 7.51
C ILE A 46 0.79 -0.48 8.95
N TYR A 47 2.10 -0.36 9.14
CA TYR A 47 2.73 -0.30 10.46
C TYR A 47 3.50 1.00 10.63
N ASN A 48 3.56 1.48 11.85
CA ASN A 48 4.49 2.53 12.23
C ASN A 48 5.90 1.93 12.25
N GLY A 49 6.83 2.52 11.49
CA GLY A 49 8.18 1.97 11.37
C GLY A 49 9.02 2.05 12.64
N GLN A 50 8.66 2.93 13.57
CA GLN A 50 9.40 3.09 14.82
C GLN A 50 8.88 2.21 15.94
N THR A 51 7.55 2.06 16.04
CA THR A 51 6.92 1.32 17.15
C THR A 51 6.46 -0.07 16.76
N ALA A 52 6.46 -0.38 15.47
CA ALA A 52 5.94 -1.62 14.90
C ALA A 52 4.45 -1.87 15.18
N LYS A 53 3.72 -0.82 15.56
CA LYS A 53 2.28 -0.93 15.79
C LYS A 53 1.51 -0.80 14.49
N VAL A 54 0.44 -1.56 14.35
CA VAL A 54 -0.47 -1.47 13.22
C VAL A 54 -1.19 -0.13 13.25
N ILE A 55 -1.11 0.61 12.14
CA ILE A 55 -1.84 1.86 11.95
C ILE A 55 -3.19 1.60 11.30
N ALA A 56 -3.21 0.72 10.29
CA ALA A 56 -4.41 0.37 9.55
C ALA A 56 -4.20 -0.98 8.88
N SER A 57 -5.29 -1.67 8.60
CA SER A 57 -5.26 -2.93 7.86
C SER A 57 -6.59 -3.11 7.15
N GLY A 58 -6.61 -3.97 6.16
CA GLY A 58 -7.83 -4.23 5.41
C GLY A 58 -7.62 -5.27 4.32
N TYR A 59 -8.58 -5.29 3.42
CA TYR A 59 -8.62 -6.26 2.33
C TYR A 59 -9.14 -5.59 1.07
N GLY A 60 -8.47 -5.86 -0.03
CA GLY A 60 -8.89 -5.41 -1.34
C GLY A 60 -8.35 -4.03 -1.74
N LEU A 61 -8.50 -3.73 -3.03
CA LEU A 61 -7.90 -2.52 -3.61
C LEU A 61 -8.59 -1.25 -3.12
N ALA A 62 -9.91 -1.22 -3.06
CA ALA A 62 -10.64 -0.01 -2.69
C ALA A 62 -10.25 0.47 -1.28
N SER A 63 -10.21 -0.43 -0.30
CA SER A 63 -9.80 -0.09 1.05
C SER A 63 -8.32 0.30 1.12
N PHE A 64 -7.47 -0.36 0.32
CA PHE A 64 -6.06 -0.02 0.24
C PHE A 64 -5.86 1.41 -0.30
N LEU A 65 -6.56 1.77 -1.36
CA LEU A 65 -6.46 3.12 -1.94
C LEU A 65 -6.95 4.19 -0.97
N THR A 66 -8.01 3.92 -0.23
CA THR A 66 -8.50 4.83 0.81
C THR A 66 -7.42 5.05 1.88
N ALA A 67 -6.77 3.99 2.33
CA ALA A 67 -5.70 4.07 3.30
C ALA A 67 -4.48 4.80 2.73
N ALA A 68 -4.13 4.54 1.47
CA ALA A 68 -3.00 5.21 0.82
C ALA A 68 -3.22 6.72 0.71
N ARG A 69 -4.43 7.15 0.38
CA ARG A 69 -4.77 8.57 0.36
C ARG A 69 -4.61 9.21 1.75
N ARG A 70 -5.01 8.49 2.78
CA ARG A 70 -4.98 9.00 4.16
C ARG A 70 -3.59 9.00 4.76
N TYR A 71 -2.82 7.93 4.55
CA TYR A 71 -1.55 7.73 5.25
C TYR A 71 -0.31 7.91 4.39
N PHE A 72 -0.42 7.88 3.08
CA PHE A 72 0.71 7.99 2.16
C PHE A 72 0.62 9.20 1.24
N ASP A 73 -0.36 10.05 1.43
CA ASP A 73 -0.60 11.23 0.60
C ASP A 73 -0.81 10.91 -0.89
N LEU A 74 -1.39 9.75 -1.18
CA LEU A 74 -1.70 9.39 -2.56
C LEU A 74 -2.73 10.39 -3.12
N PRO A 75 -2.44 11.03 -4.26
CA PRO A 75 -3.40 11.95 -4.87
C PRO A 75 -4.70 11.23 -5.26
N ALA A 76 -5.82 11.92 -5.07
CA ALA A 76 -7.13 11.37 -5.43
C ALA A 76 -7.21 10.95 -6.90
N GLU A 77 -6.60 11.73 -7.79
CA GLU A 77 -6.58 11.45 -9.23
C GLU A 77 -5.85 10.14 -9.53
N THR A 78 -4.72 9.89 -8.87
CA THR A 78 -3.97 8.66 -9.01
C THR A 78 -4.78 7.47 -8.48
N ALA A 79 -5.42 7.63 -7.32
CA ALA A 79 -6.27 6.60 -6.76
C ALA A 79 -7.41 6.21 -7.71
N GLU A 80 -8.06 7.20 -8.30
CA GLU A 80 -9.14 6.96 -9.27
C GLU A 80 -8.65 6.25 -10.53
N ALA A 81 -7.48 6.64 -11.03
CA ALA A 81 -6.89 6.01 -12.21
C ALA A 81 -6.57 4.54 -11.96
N VAL A 82 -5.98 4.23 -10.82
CA VAL A 82 -5.66 2.85 -10.43
C VAL A 82 -6.93 2.03 -10.25
N GLN A 83 -7.94 2.61 -9.60
CA GLN A 83 -9.23 1.95 -9.41
C GLN A 83 -9.86 1.57 -10.74
N ARG A 84 -9.88 2.48 -11.71
CA ARG A 84 -10.44 2.22 -13.04
C ARG A 84 -9.67 1.13 -13.79
N GLU A 85 -8.35 1.12 -13.68
CA GLU A 85 -7.52 0.19 -14.43
C GLU A 85 -7.58 -1.24 -13.89
N TYR A 86 -7.64 -1.40 -12.57
CA TYR A 86 -7.49 -2.71 -11.92
C TYR A 86 -8.75 -3.27 -11.28
N ALA A 87 -9.78 -2.49 -11.10
CA ALA A 87 -11.03 -2.92 -10.45
C ALA A 87 -12.17 -3.04 -11.45
N ALA A 88 -11.93 -3.77 -12.49
CA ALA A 88 -12.93 -3.96 -13.54
C ALA A 88 -14.10 -4.84 -13.07
#